data_b0a0f53369ba8b442b6e9ab3f919dc14
#
_entry.id   b0a0f53369ba8b442b6e9ab3f919dc14
#
_cell.length_a   1.000
_cell.length_b   1.000
_cell.length_c   1.000
_cell.angle_alpha   90.00
_cell.angle_beta   90.00
_cell.angle_gamma   90.00
#
_symmetry.space_group_name_H-M   'P 1'
#
loop_
_entity.id
_entity.type
_entity.pdbx_description
1 polymer ?
#
loop_
_entity_poly.entity_id
_entity_poly.type
_entity_poly.pdbx_seq_one_letter_code
_entity_poly.pdbx_strand_id
1 'polypeptide(L)'
;RAEFYRVLGGGIVRGSLVLVGGDPCIGKSTLLLQVCRELSQKKVPLLYVSGEESLHQIKMRADRLGDFTDSLELLCETSLDIAKDVIQRKKPEVVVIDSIQTMYNEEIASAPGSVSQVRETTGVLMQLAKTLGISVFIVGHVTKDGAGAGPRTLEHLVDTVLYFEGDRY
;
A
#
# COMPACT_ATOMS: atom_id res chain seq x y z
N ARG A 1 -4.77 -3.43 16.25
CA ARG A 1 -4.70 -1.95 16.20
C ARG A 1 -3.46 -1.42 16.90
N ALA A 2 -3.22 -1.81 18.16
CA ALA A 2 -2.10 -1.28 18.93
C ALA A 2 -0.74 -1.59 18.33
N GLU A 3 -0.56 -2.78 17.75
CA GLU A 3 0.70 -3.15 17.09
C GLU A 3 0.95 -2.35 15.82
N PHE A 4 -0.09 -2.15 15.03
CA PHE A 4 0.02 -1.36 13.79
C PHE A 4 0.38 0.09 14.11
N TYR A 5 -0.29 0.71 15.08
CA TYR A 5 0.04 2.06 15.53
C TYR A 5 1.42 2.13 16.14
N ARG A 6 1.86 1.07 16.84
CA ARG A 6 3.19 1.02 17.43
C ARG A 6 4.27 0.99 16.36
N VAL A 7 4.07 0.23 15.29
CA VAL A 7 5.01 0.18 14.16
C VAL A 7 5.05 1.52 13.44
N LEU A 8 3.91 2.17 13.25
CA LEU A 8 3.83 3.47 12.59
C LEU A 8 4.14 4.63 13.55
N GLY A 9 3.74 4.54 14.81
CA GLY A 9 4.00 5.54 15.82
C GLY A 9 5.43 5.53 16.37
N GLY A 10 6.12 4.41 16.25
CA GLY A 10 7.54 4.26 16.62
C GLY A 10 8.49 4.80 15.57
N GLY A 11 7.97 5.40 14.52
CA GLY A 11 8.75 6.01 13.47
C GLY A 11 8.57 5.29 12.14
N ILE A 12 8.20 6.06 11.13
CA ILE A 12 8.21 5.61 9.75
C ILE A 12 9.68 5.40 9.37
N VAL A 13 10.06 4.17 9.06
CA VAL A 13 11.44 3.88 8.67
C VAL A 13 11.62 4.26 7.20
N ARG A 14 12.39 5.31 6.97
CA ARG A 14 12.68 5.77 5.60
C ARG A 14 13.46 4.70 4.84
N GLY A 15 13.12 4.54 3.58
CA GLY A 15 13.76 3.55 2.73
C GLY A 15 13.31 2.13 3.00
N SER A 16 12.14 1.94 3.63
CA SER A 16 11.61 0.63 3.96
C SER A 16 10.34 0.32 3.17
N LEU A 17 10.09 -0.98 2.98
CA LEU A 17 8.85 -1.47 2.40
C LEU A 17 8.20 -2.45 3.39
N VAL A 18 6.96 -2.17 3.73
CA VAL A 18 6.16 -2.97 4.66
C VAL A 18 5.03 -3.64 3.90
N LEU A 19 4.92 -4.95 4.02
CA LEU A 19 3.80 -5.71 3.47
C LEU A 19 2.71 -5.82 4.52
N VAL A 20 1.52 -5.37 4.15
CA VAL A 20 0.31 -5.50 4.97
C VAL A 20 -0.53 -6.60 4.35
N GLY A 21 -0.49 -7.78 4.96
CA GLY A 21 -1.20 -8.95 4.49
C GLY A 21 -2.42 -9.28 5.34
N GLY A 22 -3.22 -10.21 4.87
CA GLY A 22 -4.37 -10.69 5.59
C GLY A 22 -5.54 -11.00 4.67
N ASP A 23 -6.64 -11.41 5.28
CA ASP A 23 -7.86 -11.71 4.54
C ASP A 23 -8.36 -10.47 3.80
N PRO A 24 -8.88 -10.62 2.57
CA PRO A 24 -9.45 -9.49 1.83
C PRO A 24 -10.73 -9.02 2.52
N CYS A 25 -10.59 -8.15 3.48
CA CYS A 25 -11.71 -7.55 4.17
C CYS A 25 -11.64 -6.03 4.10
N ILE A 26 -12.78 -5.39 4.14
CA ILE A 26 -12.91 -3.94 4.08
C ILE A 26 -12.17 -3.26 5.23
N GLY A 27 -12.07 -3.94 6.39
CA GLY A 27 -11.40 -3.39 7.56
C GLY A 27 -9.92 -3.06 7.37
N LYS A 28 -9.23 -3.80 6.51
CA LYS A 28 -7.80 -3.59 6.26
C LYS A 28 -7.54 -2.26 5.55
N SER A 29 -8.25 -2.00 4.46
CA SER A 29 -8.15 -0.74 3.71
C SER A 29 -8.63 0.44 4.56
N THR A 30 -9.70 0.25 5.33
CA THR A 30 -10.22 1.28 6.23
C THR A 30 -9.21 1.63 7.32
N LEU A 31 -8.54 0.63 7.89
CA LEU A 31 -7.53 0.85 8.90
C LEU A 31 -6.33 1.63 8.34
N LEU A 32 -5.88 1.27 7.13
CA LEU A 32 -4.81 2.00 6.46
C LEU A 32 -5.19 3.45 6.19
N LEU A 33 -6.43 3.67 5.79
CA LEU A 33 -6.93 5.03 5.55
C LEU A 33 -6.99 5.84 6.84
N GLN A 34 -7.34 5.22 7.97
CA GLN A 34 -7.30 5.87 9.29
C GLN A 34 -5.88 6.28 9.67
N VAL A 35 -4.91 5.42 9.42
CA VAL A 35 -3.50 5.72 9.68
C VAL A 35 -3.05 6.88 8.79
N CYS A 36 -3.42 6.87 7.52
CA CYS A 36 -3.12 7.98 6.62
C CYS A 36 -3.71 9.29 7.12
N ARG A 37 -4.93 9.24 7.67
CA ARG A 37 -5.56 10.43 8.26
C ARG A 37 -4.71 10.99 9.41
N GLU A 38 -4.28 10.14 10.34
CA GLU A 38 -3.47 10.59 11.47
C GLU A 38 -2.14 11.19 11.02
N LEU A 39 -1.49 10.55 10.05
CA LEU A 39 -0.23 11.07 9.50
C LEU A 39 -0.45 12.39 8.75
N SER A 40 -1.56 12.52 8.02
CA SER A 40 -1.86 13.75 7.31
C SER A 40 -2.08 14.92 8.27
N GLN A 41 -2.66 14.67 9.43
CA GLN A 41 -2.83 15.69 10.47
C GLN A 41 -1.49 16.16 11.04
N LYS A 42 -0.47 15.31 11.00
CA LYS A 42 0.91 15.68 11.34
C LYS A 42 1.65 16.30 10.17
N LYS A 43 0.96 16.57 9.07
CA LYS A 43 1.48 17.18 7.84
C LYS A 43 2.55 16.33 7.14
N VAL A 44 2.48 15.02 7.30
CA VAL A 44 3.33 14.08 6.56
C VAL A 44 2.79 13.95 5.14
N PRO A 45 3.59 14.25 4.10
CA PRO A 45 3.14 14.07 2.71
C PRO A 45 2.91 12.59 2.41
N LEU A 46 1.68 12.27 2.01
CA LEU A 46 1.22 10.90 1.79
C LEU A 46 0.61 10.76 0.40
N LEU A 47 0.89 9.65 -0.25
CA LEU A 47 0.24 9.25 -1.49
C LEU A 47 -0.43 7.88 -1.28
N TYR A 48 -1.74 7.82 -1.45
CA TYR A 48 -2.49 6.57 -1.40
C TYR A 48 -2.87 6.18 -2.83
N VAL A 49 -2.33 5.06 -3.29
CA VAL A 49 -2.58 4.53 -4.64
C VAL A 49 -3.54 3.36 -4.53
N SER A 50 -4.69 3.46 -5.16
CA SER A 50 -5.67 2.38 -5.20
C SER A 50 -5.86 1.86 -6.61
N GLY A 51 -5.72 0.56 -6.79
CA GLY A 51 -6.04 -0.11 -8.04
C GLY A 51 -7.40 -0.78 -8.05
N GLU A 52 -8.10 -0.79 -6.92
CA GLU A 52 -9.37 -1.50 -6.77
C GLU A 52 -10.58 -0.59 -6.73
N GLU A 53 -10.44 0.58 -6.10
CA GLU A 53 -11.55 1.49 -5.90
C GLU A 53 -11.46 2.72 -6.79
N SER A 54 -12.63 3.29 -7.12
CA SER A 54 -12.68 4.58 -7.78
C SER A 54 -12.32 5.69 -6.78
N LEU A 55 -11.92 6.84 -7.32
CA LEU A 55 -11.64 8.02 -6.50
C LEU A 55 -12.85 8.42 -5.66
N HIS A 56 -14.05 8.32 -6.23
CA HIS A 56 -15.29 8.63 -5.53
C HIS A 56 -15.50 7.72 -4.31
N GLN A 57 -15.27 6.41 -4.48
CA GLN A 57 -15.42 5.44 -3.38
C GLN A 57 -14.43 5.70 -2.25
N ILE A 58 -13.17 5.99 -2.59
CA ILE A 58 -12.15 6.29 -1.58
C ILE A 58 -12.50 7.57 -0.84
N LYS A 59 -12.92 8.61 -1.55
CA LYS A 59 -13.32 9.88 -0.94
C LYS A 59 -14.50 9.71 0.00
N MET A 60 -15.48 8.88 -0.37
CA MET A 60 -16.62 8.59 0.51
C MET A 60 -16.18 7.94 1.82
N ARG A 61 -15.26 6.99 1.74
CA ARG A 61 -14.72 6.33 2.94
C ARG A 61 -13.89 7.29 3.77
N ALA A 62 -13.08 8.09 3.13
CA ALA A 62 -12.26 9.10 3.81
C ALA A 62 -13.14 10.10 4.57
N ASP A 63 -14.22 10.56 3.95
CA ASP A 63 -15.15 11.51 4.58
C ASP A 63 -15.79 10.96 5.85
N ARG A 64 -16.04 9.64 5.90
CA ARG A 64 -16.58 9.00 7.09
C ARG A 64 -15.60 8.93 8.26
N LEU A 65 -14.32 8.98 7.97
CA LEU A 65 -13.27 8.91 8.99
C LEU A 65 -12.95 10.26 9.60
N GLY A 66 -13.37 11.33 8.98
CA GLY A 66 -13.17 12.69 9.44
C GLY A 66 -12.33 13.52 8.48
N ASP A 67 -11.77 14.62 8.97
CA ASP A 67 -11.06 15.57 8.14
C ASP A 67 -9.64 15.08 7.79
N PHE A 68 -9.29 15.23 6.53
CA PHE A 68 -7.93 15.02 6.02
C PHE A 68 -7.33 16.37 5.65
N THR A 69 -6.02 16.48 5.80
CA THR A 69 -5.30 17.66 5.33
C THR A 69 -4.86 17.48 3.88
N ASP A 70 -4.40 18.57 3.26
CA ASP A 70 -3.87 18.55 1.90
C ASP A 70 -2.59 17.68 1.77
N SER A 71 -2.06 17.19 2.87
CA SER A 71 -0.89 16.30 2.85
C SER A 71 -1.19 14.92 2.27
N LEU A 72 -2.46 14.50 2.27
CA LEU A 72 -2.87 13.24 1.67
C LEU A 72 -3.33 13.46 0.24
N GLU A 73 -2.68 12.77 -0.70
CA GLU A 73 -3.12 12.72 -2.09
C GLU A 73 -3.60 11.31 -2.42
N LEU A 74 -4.66 11.22 -3.25
CA LEU A 74 -5.26 9.96 -3.68
C LEU A 74 -5.01 9.78 -5.18
N LEU A 75 -4.53 8.59 -5.56
CA LEU A 75 -4.32 8.23 -6.95
C LEU A 75 -5.00 6.89 -7.23
N CYS A 76 -5.92 6.88 -8.18
CA CYS A 76 -6.55 5.64 -8.64
C CYS A 76 -5.85 5.20 -9.92
N GLU A 77 -4.98 4.20 -9.79
CA GLU A 77 -4.12 3.78 -10.90
C GLU A 77 -3.66 2.33 -10.71
N THR A 78 -3.62 1.59 -11.80
CA THR A 78 -3.08 0.22 -11.82
C THR A 78 -1.73 0.14 -12.55
N SER A 79 -1.36 1.14 -13.33
CA SER A 79 -0.06 1.16 -14.01
C SER A 79 1.06 1.49 -13.04
N LEU A 80 2.02 0.58 -12.93
CA LEU A 80 3.21 0.80 -12.11
C LEU A 80 4.02 1.98 -12.62
N ASP A 81 4.16 2.12 -13.95
CA ASP A 81 4.94 3.21 -14.55
C ASP A 81 4.35 4.58 -14.21
N ILE A 82 3.03 4.71 -14.28
CA ILE A 82 2.35 5.95 -13.93
C ILE A 82 2.49 6.23 -12.43
N ALA A 83 2.27 5.23 -11.59
CA ALA A 83 2.43 5.39 -10.14
C ALA A 83 3.87 5.78 -9.77
N LYS A 84 4.86 5.13 -10.39
CA LYS A 84 6.28 5.45 -10.20
C LYS A 84 6.59 6.90 -10.57
N ASP A 85 6.08 7.35 -11.72
CA ASP A 85 6.27 8.73 -12.16
C ASP A 85 5.69 9.74 -11.16
N VAL A 86 4.48 9.48 -10.67
CA VAL A 86 3.84 10.34 -9.66
C VAL A 86 4.67 10.37 -8.38
N ILE A 87 5.13 9.20 -7.91
CA ILE A 87 5.97 9.11 -6.70
C ILE A 87 7.26 9.93 -6.87
N GLN A 88 7.91 9.81 -8.01
CA GLN A 88 9.17 10.51 -8.27
C GLN A 88 8.97 12.03 -8.35
N ARG A 89 7.86 12.48 -8.91
CA ARG A 89 7.55 13.91 -9.02
C ARG A 89 7.09 14.53 -7.71
N LYS A 90 6.21 13.84 -7.00
CA LYS A 90 5.59 14.34 -5.76
C LYS A 90 6.50 14.18 -4.54
N LYS A 91 7.37 13.18 -4.55
CA LYS A 91 8.28 12.84 -3.45
C LYS A 91 7.55 12.78 -2.09
N PRO A 92 6.50 11.96 -1.97
CA PRO A 92 5.84 11.79 -0.68
C PRO A 92 6.78 11.11 0.31
N GLU A 93 6.55 11.29 1.59
CA GLU A 93 7.29 10.57 2.62
C GLU A 93 6.75 9.15 2.81
N VAL A 94 5.45 8.97 2.57
CA VAL A 94 4.76 7.68 2.72
C VAL A 94 3.92 7.41 1.49
N VAL A 95 3.99 6.18 0.98
CA VAL A 95 3.17 5.69 -0.13
C VAL A 95 2.44 4.44 0.33
N VAL A 96 1.15 4.36 0.05
CA VAL A 96 0.35 3.15 0.25
C VAL A 96 -0.07 2.63 -1.12
N ILE A 97 0.17 1.35 -1.39
CA ILE A 97 -0.27 0.67 -2.61
C ILE A 97 -1.35 -0.36 -2.23
N ASP A 98 -2.57 -0.14 -2.64
CA ASP A 98 -3.72 -0.99 -2.34
C ASP A 98 -4.44 -1.41 -3.61
N SER A 99 -4.17 -2.59 -4.11
CA SER A 99 -3.30 -3.66 -3.63
C SER A 99 -2.16 -3.92 -4.60
N ILE A 100 -1.18 -4.68 -4.14
CA ILE A 100 -0.04 -5.06 -5.00
C ILE A 100 -0.52 -5.94 -6.17
N GLN A 101 -1.55 -6.76 -5.95
CA GLN A 101 -2.09 -7.64 -6.99
C GLN A 101 -2.78 -6.89 -8.14
N THR A 102 -3.21 -5.66 -7.91
CA THR A 102 -3.86 -4.84 -8.94
C THR A 102 -2.86 -4.01 -9.75
N MET A 103 -1.63 -3.91 -9.29
CA MET A 103 -0.60 -3.17 -10.02
C MET A 103 -0.09 -3.98 -11.21
N TYR A 104 0.19 -3.27 -12.28
CA TYR A 104 0.62 -3.88 -13.53
C TYR A 104 1.88 -3.22 -14.07
N ASN A 105 2.91 -4.03 -14.30
CA ASN A 105 4.15 -3.62 -14.94
C ASN A 105 4.11 -4.08 -16.41
N GLU A 106 4.06 -3.13 -17.34
CA GLU A 106 3.93 -3.41 -18.77
C GLU A 106 5.16 -4.11 -19.36
N GLU A 107 6.30 -4.01 -18.71
CA GLU A 107 7.53 -4.65 -19.17
C GLU A 107 7.54 -6.16 -18.94
N ILE A 108 6.59 -6.67 -18.19
CA ILE A 108 6.49 -8.09 -17.85
C ILE A 108 5.29 -8.70 -18.56
N ALA A 109 5.51 -9.82 -19.25
CA ALA A 109 4.51 -10.43 -20.12
C ALA A 109 3.44 -11.25 -19.39
N SER A 110 3.38 -11.21 -18.06
CA SER A 110 2.40 -11.97 -17.28
C SER A 110 1.22 -11.08 -16.83
N ALA A 111 0.12 -11.71 -16.46
CA ALA A 111 -1.09 -11.01 -16.06
C ALA A 111 -0.95 -10.35 -14.69
N PRO A 112 -1.72 -9.27 -14.42
CA PRO A 112 -1.80 -8.71 -13.08
C PRO A 112 -2.19 -9.77 -12.05
N GLY A 113 -1.60 -9.72 -10.87
CA GLY A 113 -1.85 -10.67 -9.79
C GLY A 113 -1.07 -11.98 -9.90
N SER A 114 -0.40 -12.24 -11.04
CA SER A 114 0.46 -13.41 -11.16
C SER A 114 1.70 -13.27 -10.27
N VAL A 115 2.32 -14.39 -9.94
CA VAL A 115 3.51 -14.41 -9.07
C VAL A 115 4.61 -13.51 -9.63
N SER A 116 4.90 -13.60 -10.93
CA SER A 116 5.96 -12.81 -11.54
C SER A 116 5.64 -11.32 -11.52
N GLN A 117 4.40 -10.92 -11.82
CA GLN A 117 3.99 -9.52 -11.76
C GLN A 117 4.13 -8.96 -10.35
N VAL A 118 3.61 -9.68 -9.36
CA VAL A 118 3.62 -9.21 -7.97
C VAL A 118 5.05 -9.10 -7.44
N ARG A 119 5.90 -10.07 -7.73
CA ARG A 119 7.30 -10.04 -7.28
C ARG A 119 8.09 -8.92 -7.92
N GLU A 120 7.97 -8.77 -9.25
CA GLU A 120 8.71 -7.73 -9.97
C GLU A 120 8.22 -6.33 -9.57
N THR A 121 6.92 -6.14 -9.43
CA THR A 121 6.35 -4.88 -8.99
C THR A 121 6.82 -4.52 -7.59
N THR A 122 6.84 -5.50 -6.68
CA THR A 122 7.34 -5.30 -5.33
C THR A 122 8.82 -4.91 -5.34
N GLY A 123 9.62 -5.54 -6.20
CA GLY A 123 11.02 -5.20 -6.37
C GLY A 123 11.24 -3.76 -6.81
N VAL A 124 10.44 -3.28 -7.76
CA VAL A 124 10.50 -1.89 -8.22
C VAL A 124 10.14 -0.92 -7.09
N LEU A 125 9.09 -1.23 -6.33
CA LEU A 125 8.66 -0.39 -5.21
C LEU A 125 9.71 -0.37 -4.09
N MET A 126 10.36 -1.50 -3.82
CA MET A 126 11.47 -1.56 -2.86
C MET A 126 12.62 -0.68 -3.31
N GLN A 127 12.96 -0.72 -4.59
CA GLN A 127 14.03 0.12 -5.16
C GLN A 127 13.70 1.59 -5.02
N LEU A 128 12.44 1.97 -5.29
CA LEU A 128 11.98 3.34 -5.09
C LEU A 128 12.08 3.79 -3.64
N ALA A 129 11.67 2.93 -2.71
CA ALA A 129 11.74 3.24 -1.29
C ALA A 129 13.18 3.55 -0.87
N LYS A 130 14.12 2.71 -1.29
CA LYS A 130 15.54 2.88 -0.94
C LYS A 130 16.17 4.10 -1.64
N THR A 131 15.88 4.28 -2.92
CA THR A 131 16.48 5.37 -3.71
C THR A 131 15.98 6.73 -3.28
N LEU A 132 14.67 6.84 -2.98
CA LEU A 132 14.05 8.11 -2.60
C LEU A 132 13.99 8.34 -1.09
N GLY A 133 14.35 7.33 -0.29
CA GLY A 133 14.27 7.44 1.17
C GLY A 133 12.83 7.58 1.68
N ILE A 134 11.89 6.91 1.04
CA ILE A 134 10.46 6.95 1.40
C ILE A 134 10.04 5.64 2.04
N SER A 135 8.92 5.66 2.75
CA SER A 135 8.32 4.46 3.33
C SER A 135 7.16 4.01 2.46
N VAL A 136 7.20 2.75 2.01
CA VAL A 136 6.17 2.18 1.15
C VAL A 136 5.44 1.08 1.89
N PHE A 137 4.11 1.17 1.94
CA PHE A 137 3.23 0.14 2.48
C PHE A 137 2.47 -0.48 1.33
N ILE A 138 2.62 -1.78 1.15
CA ILE A 138 1.88 -2.50 0.12
C ILE A 138 0.86 -3.43 0.76
N VAL A 139 -0.36 -3.38 0.26
CA VAL A 139 -1.43 -4.27 0.69
C VAL A 139 -1.41 -5.50 -0.19
N GLY A 140 -1.31 -6.67 0.44
CA GLY A 140 -1.38 -7.95 -0.23
C GLY A 140 -2.53 -8.79 0.29
N HIS A 141 -3.39 -9.27 -0.60
CA HIS A 141 -4.51 -10.12 -0.23
C HIS A 141 -4.10 -11.59 -0.26
N VAL A 142 -4.54 -12.35 0.75
CA VAL A 142 -4.38 -13.80 0.75
C VAL A 142 -5.45 -14.38 -0.18
N THR A 143 -5.04 -15.20 -1.17
CA THR A 143 -5.99 -15.89 -2.04
C THR A 143 -6.56 -17.10 -1.31
N LYS A 144 -7.88 -17.33 -1.46
CA LYS A 144 -8.61 -18.40 -0.75
C LYS A 144 -8.08 -19.79 -1.02
N ASP A 145 -7.53 -20.02 -2.21
CA ASP A 145 -7.04 -21.32 -2.64
C ASP A 145 -5.53 -21.49 -2.48
N GLY A 146 -4.85 -20.48 -1.98
CA GLY A 146 -3.40 -20.52 -1.85
C GLY A 146 -2.64 -20.56 -3.18
N ALA A 147 -3.37 -20.54 -4.31
CA ALA A 147 -2.79 -20.54 -5.64
C ALA A 147 -2.64 -19.11 -6.12
N GLY A 148 -1.44 -18.67 -6.36
CA GLY A 148 -1.18 -17.31 -6.83
C GLY A 148 -0.29 -16.54 -5.89
N ALA A 149 -0.11 -15.25 -6.21
CA ALA A 149 0.82 -14.39 -5.53
C ALA A 149 0.23 -13.83 -4.24
N GLY A 150 0.27 -14.64 -3.19
CA GLY A 150 -0.11 -14.19 -1.86
C GLY A 150 1.06 -13.55 -1.11
N PRO A 151 0.81 -13.04 0.10
CA PRO A 151 1.85 -12.39 0.91
C PRO A 151 3.08 -13.26 1.17
N ARG A 152 2.92 -14.58 1.24
CA ARG A 152 4.05 -15.48 1.50
C ARG A 152 5.13 -15.44 0.42
N THR A 153 4.74 -15.18 -0.85
CA THR A 153 5.71 -15.09 -1.94
C THR A 153 6.54 -13.82 -1.85
N LEU A 154 6.13 -12.85 -1.06
CA LEU A 154 6.76 -11.55 -0.92
C LEU A 154 7.59 -11.39 0.35
N GLU A 155 7.48 -12.32 1.31
CA GLU A 155 8.12 -12.21 2.63
C GLU A 155 9.63 -12.00 2.54
N HIS A 156 10.28 -12.56 1.53
CA HIS A 156 11.72 -12.41 1.34
C HIS A 156 12.13 -11.11 0.65
N LEU A 157 11.17 -10.38 0.11
CA LEU A 157 11.43 -9.16 -0.65
C LEU A 157 11.16 -7.88 0.13
N VAL A 158 10.54 -7.99 1.29
CA VAL A 158 10.10 -6.84 2.07
C VAL A 158 10.85 -6.77 3.40
N ASP A 159 10.88 -5.58 3.99
CA ASP A 159 11.58 -5.37 5.26
C ASP A 159 10.76 -5.86 6.45
N THR A 160 9.44 -5.70 6.38
CA THR A 160 8.54 -6.06 7.48
C THR A 160 7.24 -6.59 6.92
N VAL A 161 6.66 -7.57 7.60
CA VAL A 161 5.35 -8.13 7.26
C VAL A 161 4.41 -7.94 8.43
N LEU A 162 3.25 -7.37 8.16
CA LEU A 162 2.17 -7.22 9.13
C LEU A 162 0.96 -7.99 8.62
N TYR A 163 0.47 -8.92 9.43
CA TYR A 163 -0.73 -9.68 9.10
C TYR A 163 -1.90 -9.20 9.92
N PHE A 164 -2.99 -8.90 9.23
CA PHE A 164 -4.27 -8.65 9.87
C PHE A 164 -5.12 -9.90 9.83
N GLU A 165 -5.46 -10.42 11.01
CA GLU A 165 -6.52 -11.40 11.11
C GLU A 165 -7.82 -10.61 11.20
N GLY A 166 -8.74 -10.91 10.29
CA GLY A 166 -10.03 -10.25 10.30
C GLY A 166 -10.75 -10.54 11.62
N ASP A 167 -11.37 -9.51 12.19
CA ASP A 167 -12.25 -9.69 13.33
C ASP A 167 -13.38 -10.63 12.90
N ARG A 168 -13.46 -11.77 13.57
CA ARG A 168 -14.48 -12.79 13.30
C ARG A 168 -15.81 -12.52 13.99
N TYR A 169 -15.99 -11.32 14.48
CA TYR A 169 -17.21 -10.91 15.16
C TYR A 169 -18.07 -10.03 14.29
#